data_175caf681cf77156a3cc6311913d6bf9
#
_entry.id   175caf681cf77156a3cc6311913d6bf9
#
_cell.length_a   1.000
_cell.length_b   1.000
_cell.length_c   1.000
_cell.angle_alpha   90.00
_cell.angle_beta   90.00
_cell.angle_gamma   90.00
#
_symmetry.space_group_name_H-M   'P 1'
#
loop_
_entity.id
_entity.type
_entity.pdbx_description
1 polymer ?
#
loop_
_entity_poly.entity_id
_entity_poly.type
_entity_poly.pdbx_seq_one_letter_code
_entity_poly.pdbx_strand_id
1 'polypeptide(L)'
;MNPFLFFVDSLSTWMGKAFGWCILVLTFATCYEVFVRYALNSPTAWAFDMSVQMYGALFMMAGAYALARNAHVRGDVIHRLLPIKVQAGIDLTLYILFLLPGVFALIWYGYEFAADSWRYKEVSWSSPARVQIYFFKTLIPIAGFLLLLQGIAEAVRCVVCLRTGAWPPRLHDVEETETMAMHQQEDERKAREEGVVIPSEVKTVGDNDAGSPHQGGEK
;
A
#
# COMPACT_ATOMS: atom_id res chain seq x y z
N MET A 1 -1.25 -12.28 16.53
CA MET A 1 -1.19 -11.66 15.18
C MET A 1 -1.24 -12.77 14.15
N ASN A 2 -2.15 -12.73 13.17
CA ASN A 2 -2.23 -13.80 12.17
C ASN A 2 -1.06 -13.67 11.18
N PRO A 3 -0.17 -14.67 11.09
CA PRO A 3 1.02 -14.59 10.23
C PRO A 3 0.66 -14.41 8.75
N PHE A 4 -0.50 -14.89 8.33
CA PHE A 4 -1.01 -14.73 6.98
C PHE A 4 -1.25 -13.24 6.63
N LEU A 5 -1.91 -12.46 7.49
CA LEU A 5 -2.17 -11.05 7.27
C LEU A 5 -0.88 -10.25 7.13
N PHE A 6 0.09 -10.56 8.00
CA PHE A 6 1.40 -9.90 7.97
C PHE A 6 2.19 -10.22 6.69
N PHE A 7 2.14 -11.47 6.24
CA PHE A 7 2.79 -11.89 5.00
C PHE A 7 2.20 -11.15 3.78
N VAL A 8 0.87 -11.08 3.68
CA VAL A 8 0.19 -10.41 2.57
C VAL A 8 0.49 -8.91 2.55
N ASP A 9 0.48 -8.25 3.71
CA ASP A 9 0.84 -6.83 3.82
C ASP A 9 2.29 -6.58 3.41
N SER A 10 3.21 -7.42 3.88
CA SER A 10 4.62 -7.32 3.55
C SER A 10 4.85 -7.49 2.05
N LEU A 11 4.20 -8.48 1.43
CA LEU A 11 4.28 -8.73 0.00
C LEU A 11 3.77 -7.52 -0.81
N SER A 12 2.58 -7.01 -0.47
CA SER A 12 1.99 -5.85 -1.13
C SER A 12 2.85 -4.60 -0.96
N THR A 13 3.42 -4.40 0.23
CA THR A 13 4.32 -3.29 0.54
C THR A 13 5.62 -3.38 -0.24
N TRP A 14 6.23 -4.57 -0.30
CA TRP A 14 7.47 -4.79 -1.05
C TRP A 14 7.27 -4.56 -2.55
N MET A 15 6.19 -5.10 -3.12
CA MET A 15 5.87 -4.91 -4.53
C MET A 15 5.60 -3.43 -4.84
N GLY A 16 4.84 -2.72 -4.01
CA GLY A 16 4.58 -1.29 -4.19
C GLY A 16 5.86 -0.46 -4.12
N LYS A 17 6.73 -0.72 -3.16
CA LYS A 17 8.05 -0.06 -3.05
C LYS A 17 8.96 -0.37 -4.25
N ALA A 18 9.01 -1.63 -4.70
CA ALA A 18 9.82 -2.03 -5.85
C ALA A 18 9.38 -1.31 -7.14
N PHE A 19 8.07 -1.31 -7.42
CA PHE A 19 7.55 -0.59 -8.59
C PHE A 19 7.55 0.92 -8.43
N GLY A 20 7.60 1.45 -7.22
CA GLY A 20 7.79 2.87 -6.94
C GLY A 20 9.07 3.45 -7.58
N TRP A 21 10.13 2.65 -7.73
CA TRP A 21 11.35 3.04 -8.42
C TRP A 21 11.14 3.32 -9.93
N CYS A 22 10.07 2.78 -10.51
CA CYS A 22 9.72 3.07 -11.91
C CYS A 22 9.51 4.58 -12.15
N ILE A 23 9.10 5.35 -11.13
CA ILE A 23 8.92 6.79 -11.27
C ILE A 23 10.25 7.51 -11.52
N LEU A 24 11.34 7.07 -10.88
CA LEU A 24 12.66 7.64 -11.12
C LEU A 24 13.17 7.31 -12.51
N VAL A 25 13.02 6.06 -12.93
CA VAL A 25 13.39 5.63 -14.30
C VAL A 25 12.59 6.41 -15.33
N LEU A 26 11.28 6.56 -15.12
CA LEU A 26 10.40 7.37 -15.96
C LEU A 26 10.87 8.82 -16.05
N THR A 27 11.19 9.43 -14.91
CA THR A 27 11.64 10.83 -14.85
C THR A 27 12.94 11.01 -15.64
N PHE A 28 13.93 10.16 -15.41
CA PHE A 28 15.20 10.24 -16.14
C PHE A 28 15.04 9.96 -17.65
N ALA A 29 14.23 8.97 -18.02
CA ALA A 29 13.94 8.68 -19.42
C ALA A 29 13.23 9.85 -20.11
N THR A 30 12.28 10.50 -19.44
CA THR A 30 11.59 11.66 -19.99
C THR A 30 12.52 12.87 -20.10
N CYS A 31 13.36 13.14 -19.09
CA CYS A 31 14.36 14.20 -19.16
C CYS A 31 15.35 13.98 -20.31
N TYR A 32 15.82 12.75 -20.46
CA TYR A 32 16.69 12.35 -21.56
C TYR A 32 16.03 12.59 -22.91
N GLU A 33 14.77 12.15 -23.09
CA GLU A 33 14.02 12.34 -24.33
C GLU A 33 13.84 13.82 -24.66
N VAL A 34 13.49 14.65 -23.69
CA VAL A 34 13.34 16.10 -23.85
C VAL A 34 14.67 16.73 -24.31
N PHE A 35 15.77 16.36 -23.67
CA PHE A 35 17.10 16.85 -24.05
C PHE A 35 17.47 16.46 -25.49
N VAL A 36 17.35 15.18 -25.84
CA VAL A 36 17.70 14.66 -27.17
C VAL A 36 16.82 15.27 -28.25
N ARG A 37 15.54 15.43 -27.97
CA ARG A 37 14.55 16.01 -28.87
C ARG A 37 14.82 17.48 -29.18
N TYR A 38 15.09 18.29 -28.16
CA TYR A 38 15.20 19.74 -28.33
C TYR A 38 16.64 20.24 -28.49
N ALA A 39 17.62 19.62 -27.86
CA ALA A 39 19.03 20.05 -27.99
C ALA A 39 19.73 19.41 -29.19
N LEU A 40 19.44 18.10 -29.46
CA LEU A 40 20.08 17.36 -30.55
C LEU A 40 19.19 17.23 -31.77
N ASN A 41 17.93 17.69 -31.71
CA ASN A 41 16.94 17.60 -32.79
C ASN A 41 16.77 16.16 -33.34
N SER A 42 16.92 15.15 -32.47
CA SER A 42 16.90 13.72 -32.81
C SER A 42 15.96 12.96 -31.84
N PRO A 43 14.63 13.10 -32.01
CA PRO A 43 13.65 12.46 -31.12
C PRO A 43 13.77 10.94 -31.14
N THR A 44 13.68 10.31 -29.96
CA THR A 44 13.72 8.85 -29.84
C THR A 44 12.36 8.23 -30.19
N ALA A 45 12.36 7.07 -30.84
CA ALA A 45 11.15 6.38 -31.23
C ALA A 45 10.51 5.56 -30.09
N TRP A 46 11.28 5.23 -29.05
CA TRP A 46 10.90 4.27 -27.99
C TRP A 46 10.48 4.92 -26.66
N ALA A 47 10.91 6.18 -26.41
CA ALA A 47 10.76 6.80 -25.10
C ALA A 47 9.29 6.96 -24.67
N PHE A 48 8.40 7.25 -25.60
CA PHE A 48 6.97 7.34 -25.33
C PHE A 48 6.38 6.02 -24.84
N ASP A 49 6.66 4.91 -25.53
CA ASP A 49 6.14 3.60 -25.16
C ASP A 49 6.68 3.14 -23.82
N MET A 50 7.98 3.36 -23.56
CA MET A 50 8.57 3.05 -22.25
C MET A 50 7.95 3.86 -21.13
N SER A 51 7.67 5.14 -21.37
CA SER A 51 7.02 6.00 -20.40
C SER A 51 5.62 5.51 -20.04
N VAL A 52 4.81 5.15 -21.03
CA VAL A 52 3.46 4.61 -20.81
C VAL A 52 3.51 3.27 -20.06
N GLN A 53 4.43 2.37 -20.44
CA GLN A 53 4.58 1.07 -19.76
C GLN A 53 5.06 1.21 -18.31
N MET A 54 6.05 2.07 -18.04
CA MET A 54 6.55 2.33 -16.69
C MET A 54 5.48 2.96 -15.79
N TYR A 55 4.77 3.96 -16.31
CA TYR A 55 3.67 4.60 -15.58
C TYR A 55 2.54 3.62 -15.29
N GLY A 56 2.12 2.84 -16.29
CA GLY A 56 1.07 1.84 -16.12
C GLY A 56 1.46 0.73 -15.14
N ALA A 57 2.72 0.26 -15.17
CA ALA A 57 3.25 -0.73 -14.23
C ALA A 57 3.22 -0.20 -12.79
N LEU A 58 3.72 1.02 -12.57
CA LEU A 58 3.66 1.70 -11.28
C LEU A 58 2.23 1.79 -10.77
N PHE A 59 1.31 2.28 -11.59
CA PHE A 59 -0.08 2.51 -11.21
C PHE A 59 -0.79 1.20 -10.84
N MET A 60 -0.62 0.14 -11.64
CA MET A 60 -1.24 -1.15 -11.37
C MET A 60 -0.74 -1.80 -10.07
N MET A 61 0.57 -1.78 -9.86
CA MET A 61 1.18 -2.40 -8.67
C MET A 61 0.94 -1.58 -7.40
N ALA A 62 0.73 -0.26 -7.52
CA ALA A 62 0.37 0.59 -6.39
C ALA A 62 -1.00 0.28 -5.79
N GLY A 63 -1.92 -0.36 -6.53
CA GLY A 63 -3.27 -0.65 -6.06
C GLY A 63 -3.30 -1.54 -4.81
N ALA A 64 -2.56 -2.66 -4.81
CA ALA A 64 -2.47 -3.56 -3.66
C ALA A 64 -1.74 -2.89 -2.47
N TYR A 65 -0.70 -2.12 -2.74
CA TYR A 65 0.02 -1.33 -1.74
C TYR A 65 -0.89 -0.29 -1.06
N ALA A 66 -1.66 0.46 -1.86
CA ALA A 66 -2.61 1.45 -1.33
C ALA A 66 -3.68 0.80 -0.45
N LEU A 67 -4.17 -0.40 -0.84
CA LEU A 67 -5.12 -1.15 -0.02
C LEU A 67 -4.49 -1.62 1.29
N ALA A 68 -3.25 -2.13 1.27
CA ALA A 68 -2.51 -2.55 2.47
C ALA A 68 -2.32 -1.41 3.48
N ARG A 69 -2.09 -0.19 2.97
CA ARG A 69 -1.89 1.01 3.80
C ARG A 69 -3.17 1.79 4.11
N ASN A 70 -4.32 1.22 3.81
CA ASN A 70 -5.61 1.90 4.01
C ASN A 70 -5.70 3.28 3.31
N ALA A 71 -4.90 3.47 2.25
CA ALA A 71 -4.81 4.72 1.50
C ALA A 71 -5.90 4.86 0.42
N HIS A 72 -6.87 3.94 0.37
CA HIS A 72 -8.05 4.12 -0.46
C HIS A 72 -8.92 5.26 0.08
N VAL A 73 -9.34 6.13 -0.84
CA VAL A 73 -10.26 7.22 -0.52
C VAL A 73 -11.56 6.61 0.00
N ARG A 74 -11.72 6.62 1.32
CA ARG A 74 -12.99 6.34 1.97
C ARG A 74 -13.67 7.68 2.24
N GLY A 75 -14.98 7.69 2.35
CA GLY A 75 -15.67 8.89 2.84
C GLY A 75 -15.37 9.12 4.33
N ASP A 76 -14.10 9.36 4.68
CA ASP A 76 -13.55 9.37 6.03
C ASP A 76 -14.34 10.26 7.00
N VAL A 77 -14.91 11.36 6.46
CA VAL A 77 -15.70 12.29 7.27
C VAL A 77 -16.95 11.61 7.85
N ILE A 78 -17.65 10.82 7.04
CA ILE A 78 -18.86 10.10 7.47
C ILE A 78 -18.48 8.80 8.20
N HIS A 79 -17.47 8.10 7.71
CA HIS A 79 -17.03 6.81 8.24
C HIS A 79 -16.56 6.94 9.70
N ARG A 80 -15.80 8.00 10.04
CA ARG A 80 -15.31 8.25 11.41
C ARG A 80 -16.40 8.58 12.42
N LEU A 81 -17.57 9.01 11.97
CA LEU A 81 -18.72 9.30 12.86
C LEU A 81 -19.46 8.03 13.30
N LEU A 82 -19.24 6.89 12.64
CA LEU A 82 -19.92 5.64 12.89
C LEU A 82 -19.22 4.81 13.96
N PRO A 83 -19.96 3.99 14.74
CA PRO A 83 -19.35 3.02 15.65
C PRO A 83 -18.45 2.03 14.90
N ILE A 84 -17.34 1.60 15.51
CA ILE A 84 -16.32 0.73 14.90
C ILE A 84 -16.92 -0.53 14.24
N LYS A 85 -17.92 -1.16 14.88
CA LYS A 85 -18.58 -2.35 14.31
C LYS A 85 -19.39 -2.04 13.05
N VAL A 86 -20.01 -0.86 12.97
CA VAL A 86 -20.76 -0.42 11.79
C VAL A 86 -19.78 -0.12 10.65
N GLN A 87 -18.67 0.54 10.95
CA GLN A 87 -17.60 0.76 9.99
C GLN A 87 -17.11 -0.56 9.36
N ALA A 88 -16.76 -1.54 10.21
CA ALA A 88 -16.31 -2.84 9.76
C ALA A 88 -17.37 -3.62 8.97
N GLY A 89 -18.66 -3.45 9.31
CA GLY A 89 -19.77 -4.05 8.57
C GLY A 89 -19.94 -3.47 7.16
N ILE A 90 -19.88 -2.15 7.04
CA ILE A 90 -19.94 -1.45 5.74
C ILE A 90 -18.75 -1.84 4.88
N ASP A 91 -17.53 -1.79 5.43
CA ASP A 91 -16.31 -2.14 4.70
C ASP A 91 -16.36 -3.59 4.21
N LEU A 92 -16.76 -4.53 5.07
CA LEU A 92 -16.90 -5.94 4.69
C LEU A 92 -17.89 -6.13 3.55
N THR A 93 -19.04 -5.46 3.60
CA THR A 93 -20.06 -5.52 2.55
C THR A 93 -19.53 -5.00 1.23
N LEU A 94 -18.83 -3.87 1.25
CA LEU A 94 -18.22 -3.28 0.05
C LEU A 94 -17.10 -4.17 -0.52
N TYR A 95 -16.30 -4.79 0.33
CA TYR A 95 -15.27 -5.72 -0.13
C TYR A 95 -15.86 -6.96 -0.80
N ILE A 96 -16.89 -7.56 -0.20
CA ILE A 96 -17.51 -8.77 -0.76
C ILE A 96 -18.32 -8.47 -2.02
N LEU A 97 -19.06 -7.37 -2.05
CA LEU A 97 -20.02 -7.09 -3.12
C LEU A 97 -19.38 -6.40 -4.33
N PHE A 98 -18.37 -5.56 -4.11
CA PHE A 98 -17.75 -4.76 -5.18
C PHE A 98 -16.30 -5.13 -5.44
N LEU A 99 -15.45 -5.18 -4.40
CA LEU A 99 -14.03 -5.38 -4.59
C LEU A 99 -13.73 -6.80 -5.10
N LEU A 100 -14.21 -7.83 -4.42
CA LEU A 100 -13.90 -9.22 -4.79
C LEU A 100 -14.42 -9.60 -6.18
N PRO A 101 -15.69 -9.32 -6.56
CA PRO A 101 -16.16 -9.60 -7.92
C PRO A 101 -15.43 -8.78 -8.98
N GLY A 102 -15.15 -7.50 -8.71
CA GLY A 102 -14.41 -6.63 -9.64
C GLY A 102 -12.99 -7.12 -9.88
N VAL A 103 -12.29 -7.49 -8.81
CA VAL A 103 -10.91 -8.02 -8.90
C VAL A 103 -10.89 -9.40 -9.56
N PHE A 104 -11.88 -10.26 -9.29
CA PHE A 104 -12.01 -11.55 -9.98
C PHE A 104 -12.21 -11.35 -11.48
N ALA A 105 -13.10 -10.44 -11.89
CA ALA A 105 -13.28 -10.09 -13.29
C ALA A 105 -11.98 -9.54 -13.91
N LEU A 106 -11.25 -8.69 -13.19
CA LEU A 106 -9.96 -8.16 -13.64
C LEU A 106 -8.93 -9.27 -13.88
N ILE A 107 -8.88 -10.29 -13.00
CA ILE A 107 -7.96 -11.43 -13.17
C ILE A 107 -8.38 -12.25 -14.39
N TRP A 108 -9.66 -12.58 -14.50
CA TRP A 108 -10.18 -13.43 -15.57
C TRP A 108 -9.97 -12.82 -16.96
N TYR A 109 -10.51 -11.62 -17.17
CA TYR A 109 -10.35 -10.92 -18.45
C TYR A 109 -8.93 -10.43 -18.68
N GLY A 110 -8.22 -10.05 -17.62
CA GLY A 110 -6.80 -9.67 -17.70
C GLY A 110 -5.91 -10.83 -18.14
N TYR A 111 -6.22 -12.06 -17.71
CA TYR A 111 -5.51 -13.26 -18.15
C TYR A 111 -5.75 -13.54 -19.64
N GLU A 112 -6.99 -13.52 -20.09
CA GLU A 112 -7.32 -13.70 -21.51
C GLU A 112 -6.63 -12.64 -22.38
N PHE A 113 -6.70 -11.38 -21.96
CA PHE A 113 -6.06 -10.25 -22.65
C PHE A 113 -4.54 -10.39 -22.73
N ALA A 114 -3.89 -10.84 -21.65
CA ALA A 114 -2.46 -11.11 -21.64
C ALA A 114 -2.11 -12.33 -22.51
N ALA A 115 -2.89 -13.42 -22.42
CA ALA A 115 -2.66 -14.65 -23.20
C ALA A 115 -2.75 -14.40 -24.70
N ASP A 116 -3.73 -13.63 -25.17
CA ASP A 116 -3.86 -13.25 -26.57
C ASP A 116 -2.68 -12.39 -27.04
N SER A 117 -2.25 -11.42 -26.20
CA SER A 117 -1.09 -10.60 -26.51
C SER A 117 0.21 -11.42 -26.63
N TRP A 118 0.37 -12.46 -25.81
CA TRP A 118 1.48 -13.42 -25.93
C TRP A 118 1.41 -14.27 -27.19
N ARG A 119 0.19 -14.70 -27.57
CA ARG A 119 -0.03 -15.51 -28.79
C ARG A 119 0.38 -14.76 -30.04
N TYR A 120 0.02 -13.47 -30.12
CA TYR A 120 0.30 -12.63 -31.30
C TYR A 120 1.64 -11.89 -31.22
N LYS A 121 2.40 -12.02 -30.12
CA LYS A 121 3.64 -11.25 -29.88
C LYS A 121 3.44 -9.76 -30.10
N GLU A 122 2.39 -9.24 -29.48
CA GLU A 122 1.89 -7.89 -29.70
C GLU A 122 2.96 -6.82 -29.43
N VAL A 123 3.09 -5.89 -30.36
CA VAL A 123 4.01 -4.75 -30.27
C VAL A 123 3.23 -3.45 -30.31
N SER A 124 3.86 -2.37 -29.83
CA SER A 124 3.24 -1.03 -29.84
C SER A 124 2.93 -0.60 -31.27
N TRP A 125 1.72 -0.12 -31.45
CA TRP A 125 1.29 0.57 -32.66
C TRP A 125 1.54 2.07 -32.62
N SER A 126 1.84 2.62 -31.44
CA SER A 126 1.99 4.06 -31.20
C SER A 126 3.32 4.59 -31.67
N SER A 127 4.34 3.75 -31.81
CA SER A 127 5.68 4.19 -32.20
C SER A 127 6.33 3.29 -33.23
N PRO A 128 7.23 3.87 -34.06
CA PRO A 128 8.02 3.10 -35.04
C PRO A 128 8.96 2.06 -34.42
N ALA A 129 9.29 2.20 -33.14
CA ALA A 129 10.20 1.29 -32.44
C ALA A 129 9.61 -0.09 -32.17
N ARG A 130 8.29 -0.27 -32.33
CA ARG A 130 7.57 -1.54 -32.10
C ARG A 130 7.95 -2.22 -30.78
N VAL A 131 7.92 -1.44 -29.68
CA VAL A 131 8.23 -1.95 -28.35
C VAL A 131 7.23 -3.03 -27.96
N GLN A 132 7.71 -4.10 -27.35
CA GLN A 132 6.89 -5.25 -26.97
C GLN A 132 5.93 -4.89 -25.82
N ILE A 133 4.63 -5.12 -26.00
CA ILE A 133 3.59 -4.78 -25.03
C ILE A 133 3.15 -5.99 -24.20
N TYR A 134 3.33 -7.22 -24.71
CA TYR A 134 2.81 -8.43 -24.05
C TYR A 134 3.40 -8.65 -22.65
N PHE A 135 4.63 -8.23 -22.37
CA PHE A 135 5.20 -8.25 -21.03
C PHE A 135 4.43 -7.34 -20.07
N PHE A 136 4.11 -6.12 -20.53
CA PHE A 136 3.35 -5.17 -19.74
C PHE A 136 1.94 -5.66 -19.45
N LYS A 137 1.25 -6.25 -20.43
CA LYS A 137 -0.09 -6.81 -20.24
C LYS A 137 -0.14 -7.95 -19.23
N THR A 138 0.96 -8.68 -19.04
CA THR A 138 1.06 -9.73 -17.99
C THR A 138 0.99 -9.14 -16.57
N LEU A 139 1.32 -7.88 -16.38
CA LEU A 139 1.18 -7.22 -15.07
C LEU A 139 -0.29 -7.07 -14.63
N ILE A 140 -1.24 -7.06 -15.58
CA ILE A 140 -2.67 -6.90 -15.27
C ILE A 140 -3.18 -8.05 -14.38
N PRO A 141 -3.08 -9.33 -14.78
CA PRO A 141 -3.51 -10.44 -13.93
C PRO A 141 -2.66 -10.58 -12.67
N ILE A 142 -1.36 -10.22 -12.71
CA ILE A 142 -0.49 -10.26 -11.52
C ILE A 142 -0.95 -9.20 -10.50
N ALA A 143 -1.18 -7.97 -10.93
CA ALA A 143 -1.71 -6.91 -10.07
C ALA A 143 -3.09 -7.26 -9.51
N GLY A 144 -3.96 -7.83 -10.34
CA GLY A 144 -5.26 -8.35 -9.91
C GLY A 144 -5.12 -9.42 -8.83
N PHE A 145 -4.19 -10.36 -8.99
CA PHE A 145 -3.94 -11.40 -7.98
C PHE A 145 -3.43 -10.83 -6.65
N LEU A 146 -2.49 -9.88 -6.69
CA LEU A 146 -2.03 -9.20 -5.48
C LEU A 146 -3.15 -8.43 -4.79
N LEU A 147 -3.99 -7.74 -5.58
CA LEU A 147 -5.15 -7.03 -5.07
C LEU A 147 -6.19 -7.98 -4.47
N LEU A 148 -6.37 -9.17 -5.05
CA LEU A 148 -7.25 -10.22 -4.50
C LEU A 148 -6.76 -10.69 -3.13
N LEU A 149 -5.47 -11.02 -3.02
CA LEU A 149 -4.86 -11.44 -1.76
C LEU A 149 -5.04 -10.37 -0.68
N GLN A 150 -4.78 -9.11 -1.02
CA GLN A 150 -4.94 -8.00 -0.09
C GLN A 150 -6.42 -7.76 0.26
N GLY A 151 -7.33 -7.87 -0.70
CA GLY A 151 -8.76 -7.76 -0.46
C GLY A 151 -9.31 -8.84 0.48
N ILE A 152 -8.82 -10.08 0.36
CA ILE A 152 -9.14 -11.16 1.30
C ILE A 152 -8.59 -10.84 2.69
N ALA A 153 -7.36 -10.35 2.79
CA ALA A 153 -6.76 -9.97 4.07
C ALA A 153 -7.57 -8.86 4.76
N GLU A 154 -8.03 -7.85 4.01
CA GLU A 154 -8.88 -6.79 4.55
C GLU A 154 -10.27 -7.31 4.97
N ALA A 155 -10.88 -8.21 4.20
CA ALA A 155 -12.14 -8.84 4.58
C ALA A 155 -11.98 -9.65 5.89
N VAL A 156 -10.89 -10.38 6.05
CA VAL A 156 -10.59 -11.09 7.31
C VAL A 156 -10.42 -10.09 8.48
N ARG A 157 -9.77 -8.95 8.26
CA ARG A 157 -9.64 -7.89 9.27
C ARG A 157 -10.99 -7.33 9.70
N CYS A 158 -11.89 -7.08 8.74
CA CYS A 158 -13.25 -6.65 9.04
C CYS A 158 -14.00 -7.67 9.89
N VAL A 159 -13.90 -8.97 9.57
CA VAL A 159 -14.53 -10.04 10.35
C VAL A 159 -13.95 -10.12 11.78
N VAL A 160 -12.64 -9.99 11.93
CA VAL A 160 -12.00 -9.93 13.26
C VAL A 160 -12.48 -8.71 14.03
N CYS A 161 -12.53 -7.54 13.40
CA CYS A 161 -13.03 -6.32 14.02
C CYS A 161 -14.49 -6.43 14.47
N LEU A 162 -15.36 -7.06 13.68
CA LEU A 162 -16.75 -7.32 14.06
C LEU A 162 -16.87 -8.20 15.31
N ARG A 163 -15.95 -9.18 15.46
CA ARG A 163 -15.94 -10.11 16.60
C ARG A 163 -15.32 -9.50 17.87
N THR A 164 -14.20 -8.79 17.72
CA THR A 164 -13.41 -8.26 18.84
C THR A 164 -13.81 -6.85 19.23
N GLY A 165 -14.40 -6.07 18.32
CA GLY A 165 -14.71 -4.65 18.51
C GLY A 165 -13.52 -3.71 18.35
N ALA A 166 -12.35 -4.22 17.94
CA ALA A 166 -11.14 -3.46 17.71
C ALA A 166 -10.49 -3.84 16.37
N TRP A 167 -9.88 -2.87 15.68
CA TRP A 167 -9.15 -3.14 14.46
C TRP A 167 -7.84 -3.88 14.78
N PRO A 168 -7.53 -4.98 14.07
CA PRO A 168 -6.23 -5.61 14.21
C PRO A 168 -5.12 -4.70 13.66
N PRO A 169 -3.93 -4.69 14.30
CA PRO A 169 -2.80 -3.85 13.89
C PRO A 169 -2.36 -4.19 12.46
N ARG A 170 -1.98 -3.17 11.70
CA ARG A 170 -1.41 -3.27 10.35
C ARG A 170 0.11 -3.17 10.41
N LEU A 171 0.77 -3.63 9.35
CA LEU A 171 2.23 -3.49 9.23
C LEU A 171 2.68 -2.03 9.31
N HIS A 172 1.92 -1.13 8.71
CA HIS A 172 2.18 0.32 8.75
C HIS A 172 2.13 0.88 10.17
N ASP A 173 1.11 0.50 10.95
CA ASP A 173 0.94 0.98 12.33
C ASP A 173 2.11 0.53 13.21
N VAL A 174 2.66 -0.67 12.97
CA VAL A 174 3.85 -1.19 13.66
C VAL A 174 5.10 -0.43 13.25
N GLU A 175 5.30 -0.21 11.94
CA GLU A 175 6.45 0.57 11.43
C GLU A 175 6.44 2.01 11.97
N GLU A 176 5.27 2.67 12.04
CA GLU A 176 5.15 4.02 12.60
C GLU A 176 5.47 4.04 14.10
N THR A 177 4.97 3.08 14.86
CA THR A 177 5.22 2.99 16.30
C THR A 177 6.71 2.75 16.57
N GLU A 178 7.37 1.86 15.83
CA GLU A 178 8.81 1.62 15.95
C GLU A 178 9.62 2.86 15.57
N THR A 179 9.26 3.56 14.51
CA THR A 179 9.93 4.78 14.06
C THR A 179 9.79 5.90 15.09
N MET A 180 8.61 6.09 15.66
CA MET A 180 8.37 7.06 16.73
C MET A 180 9.19 6.72 17.99
N ALA A 181 9.24 5.44 18.37
CA ALA A 181 10.03 4.99 19.51
C ALA A 181 11.54 5.23 19.29
N MET A 182 12.05 4.98 18.08
CA MET A 182 13.46 5.26 17.75
C MET A 182 13.76 6.76 17.81
N HIS A 183 12.90 7.61 17.25
CA HIS A 183 13.08 9.05 17.33
C HIS A 183 13.05 9.57 18.77
N GLN A 184 12.13 9.06 19.60
CA GLN A 184 12.09 9.41 21.02
C GLN A 184 13.39 9.03 21.74
N GLN A 185 13.93 7.83 21.49
CA GLN A 185 15.21 7.40 22.06
C GLN A 185 16.39 8.25 21.59
N GLU A 186 16.41 8.65 20.31
CA GLU A 186 17.45 9.54 19.78
C GLU A 186 17.37 10.94 20.41
N ASP A 187 16.17 11.47 20.56
CA ASP A 187 15.95 12.79 21.18
C ASP A 187 16.31 12.76 22.68
N GLU A 188 15.95 11.69 23.40
CA GLU A 188 16.37 11.49 24.78
C GLU A 188 17.90 11.37 24.92
N ARG A 189 18.56 10.69 23.98
CA ARG A 189 20.04 10.59 23.99
C ARG A 189 20.69 11.94 23.76
N LYS A 190 20.22 12.70 22.76
CA LYS A 190 20.72 14.04 22.47
C LYS A 190 20.53 14.98 23.65
N ALA A 191 19.35 14.95 24.28
CA ALA A 191 19.09 15.78 25.46
C ALA A 191 19.97 15.42 26.66
N ARG A 192 20.32 14.14 26.86
CA ARG A 192 21.29 13.70 27.86
C ARG A 192 22.70 14.18 27.53
N GLU A 193 23.10 14.15 26.27
CA GLU A 193 24.40 14.63 25.79
C GLU A 193 24.52 16.16 25.94
N GLU A 194 23.41 16.89 25.73
CA GLU A 194 23.33 18.36 25.88
C GLU A 194 23.06 18.83 27.32
N GLY A 195 22.87 17.91 28.27
CA GLY A 195 22.64 18.24 29.69
C GLY A 195 21.26 18.87 29.95
N VAL A 196 20.32 18.75 29.02
CA VAL A 196 18.95 19.28 29.15
C VAL A 196 18.11 18.25 29.89
N VAL A 197 17.56 18.63 31.03
CA VAL A 197 16.62 17.80 31.80
C VAL A 197 15.28 17.82 31.08
N ILE A 198 14.90 16.71 30.41
CA ILE A 198 13.56 16.56 29.86
C ILE A 198 12.58 16.33 31.02
N PRO A 199 11.49 17.13 31.14
CA PRO A 199 10.45 16.86 32.14
C PRO A 199 9.82 15.51 31.85
N SER A 200 9.76 14.63 32.87
CA SER A 200 9.20 13.28 32.79
C SER A 200 7.66 13.26 32.74
N GLU A 201 7.06 14.02 31.83
CA GLU A 201 5.61 14.05 31.62
C GLU A 201 5.23 13.77 30.15
N VAL A 202 5.51 12.57 29.70
CA VAL A 202 4.63 11.89 28.74
C VAL A 202 4.44 10.47 29.25
N LYS A 203 3.55 10.31 30.25
CA LYS A 203 3.04 9.01 30.64
C LYS A 203 2.36 8.38 29.43
N THR A 204 2.93 7.28 28.99
CA THR A 204 2.36 6.33 28.04
C THR A 204 0.89 6.08 28.35
N VAL A 205 0.03 6.34 27.37
CA VAL A 205 -1.34 5.84 27.33
C VAL A 205 -1.25 4.30 27.18
N GLY A 206 -1.13 3.59 28.31
CA GLY A 206 -0.99 2.13 28.29
C GLY A 206 -0.97 1.45 29.66
N ASP A 207 -0.92 2.20 30.77
CA ASP A 207 -0.84 1.61 32.12
C ASP A 207 -2.00 2.04 33.01
N ASN A 208 -3.21 1.75 32.59
CA ASN A 208 -4.38 1.69 33.45
C ASN A 208 -4.92 0.28 33.39
N ASP A 209 -4.40 -0.62 34.26
CA ASP A 209 -5.12 -1.69 34.94
C ASP A 209 -4.12 -2.67 35.58
N ALA A 210 -3.58 -2.26 36.69
CA ALA A 210 -3.06 -3.22 37.67
C ALA A 210 -3.22 -2.64 39.09
N GLY A 211 -4.33 -2.99 39.70
CA GLY A 211 -4.50 -3.31 41.10
C GLY A 211 -3.82 -2.43 42.15
N SER A 212 -4.56 -1.52 42.79
CA SER A 212 -4.22 -1.11 44.14
C SER A 212 -5.00 -2.00 45.14
N PRO A 213 -4.32 -2.70 46.06
CA PRO A 213 -5.01 -3.37 47.15
C PRO A 213 -5.41 -2.35 48.23
N HIS A 214 -6.66 -2.46 48.63
CA HIS A 214 -7.17 -1.91 49.88
C HIS A 214 -6.23 -2.22 51.07
N GLN A 215 -5.76 -1.19 51.75
CA GLN A 215 -5.40 -1.32 53.16
C GLN A 215 -6.28 -0.37 53.94
N GLY A 216 -7.15 -1.00 54.74
CA GLY A 216 -7.87 -0.34 55.79
C GLY A 216 -6.96 -0.08 57.00
N GLY A 217 -7.34 0.84 57.84
CA GLY A 217 -6.70 1.10 59.14
C GLY A 217 -7.25 2.39 59.72
N GLU A 218 -8.31 2.25 60.50
CA GLU A 218 -8.45 2.76 61.90
C GLU A 218 -7.91 4.16 62.21
N LYS A 219 -8.74 5.08 62.43
CA LYS A 219 -9.23 5.61 63.76
C LYS A 219 -10.22 6.74 63.55
#